data_2005d5ba795a73c30781e02d03c8f6d9
#
_entry.id   2005d5ba795a73c30781e02d03c8f6d9
#
_cell.length_a   1.000
_cell.length_b   1.000
_cell.length_c   1.000
_cell.angle_alpha   90.00
_cell.angle_beta   90.00
_cell.angle_gamma   90.00
#
_symmetry.space_group_name_H-M   'P 1'
#
loop_
_entity.id
_entity.type
_entity.pdbx_description
1 polymer ?
#
loop_
_entity_poly.entity_id
_entity_poly.type
_entity_poly.pdbx_seq_one_letter_code
_entity_poly.pdbx_strand_id
1 'polypeptide(L)'
;MACRKFGNTDLEVSEICFGPMRFSAKERGSDEQSETGKRALEKALERGVNFIHSSYEYGTRWAIGAVLKNHPKRQDIHHIIKVPVPDFDDGGRFDAAKFRLRVEEALRDLHAERIAVLQHLQRARPNEDPQRLPHIAAVNEEMLAVFAKLKEEGKVGYLTTFPYSAGFAAQALPTGAFSGMVAYYNLIEMNMAECFPAMEEQGQGFFCIRPFMGGLLTDPRADRDKLPAEDRLLDESWRPAYARLGLVKEELGELGSLTAFAIKFALSHPIVTSLIVGLNTPEQVDEILDAADGDYPSRKVFDQALAIFRQHGALPS
;
A
#
# COMPACT_ATOMS: atom_id res chain seq x y z
N MET A 1 5.22 2.99 18.28
CA MET A 1 5.09 3.23 16.81
C MET A 1 4.65 4.66 16.61
N ALA A 2 5.34 5.43 15.77
CA ALA A 2 4.91 6.79 15.44
C ALA A 2 3.67 6.76 14.52
N CYS A 3 2.85 7.81 14.61
CA CYS A 3 1.67 7.99 13.77
C CYS A 3 1.83 9.26 12.93
N ARG A 4 1.18 9.26 11.75
CA ARG A 4 1.12 10.40 10.84
C ARG A 4 -0.31 10.69 10.43
N LYS A 5 -0.58 11.98 10.25
CA LYS A 5 -1.86 12.44 9.75
C LYS A 5 -1.98 12.16 8.24
N PHE A 6 -3.11 11.66 7.81
CA PHE A 6 -3.38 11.41 6.39
C PHE A 6 -3.82 12.68 5.67
N GLY A 7 -2.88 13.36 5.03
CA GLY A 7 -3.14 14.64 4.37
C GLY A 7 -3.84 15.65 5.29
N ASN A 8 -4.81 16.39 4.78
CA ASN A 8 -5.60 17.35 5.54
C ASN A 8 -6.82 16.74 6.26
N THR A 9 -6.87 15.41 6.41
CA THR A 9 -7.97 14.72 7.10
C THR A 9 -7.76 14.72 8.63
N ASP A 10 -8.72 14.20 9.39
CA ASP A 10 -8.60 13.94 10.83
C ASP A 10 -8.06 12.54 11.15
N LEU A 11 -7.77 11.72 10.12
CA LEU A 11 -7.26 10.37 10.30
C LEU A 11 -5.76 10.39 10.62
N GLU A 12 -5.40 9.77 11.75
CA GLU A 12 -4.02 9.57 12.18
C GLU A 12 -3.73 8.08 12.29
N VAL A 13 -2.73 7.59 11.54
CA VAL A 13 -2.39 6.16 11.46
C VAL A 13 -0.90 5.92 11.65
N SER A 14 -0.56 4.73 12.11
CA SER A 14 0.83 4.29 12.27
C SER A 14 1.60 4.34 10.95
N GLU A 15 2.88 4.73 11.02
CA GLU A 15 3.78 4.80 9.86
C GLU A 15 3.91 3.46 9.12
N ILE A 16 3.67 2.35 9.82
CA ILE A 16 3.58 1.01 9.24
C ILE A 16 2.13 0.54 9.30
N CYS A 17 1.61 0.15 8.15
CA CYS A 17 0.32 -0.51 7.96
C CYS A 17 0.54 -2.02 7.79
N PHE A 18 -0.16 -2.83 8.55
CA PHE A 18 -0.07 -4.29 8.44
C PHE A 18 -0.68 -4.78 7.13
N GLY A 19 0.14 -5.39 6.27
CA GLY A 19 -0.25 -5.93 4.97
C GLY A 19 -0.44 -7.46 5.00
N PRO A 20 -1.68 -7.96 5.04
CA PRO A 20 -1.98 -9.36 5.34
C PRO A 20 -2.10 -10.26 4.11
N MET A 21 -1.56 -9.92 2.96
CA MET A 21 -1.82 -10.65 1.71
C MET A 21 -1.38 -12.13 1.76
N ARG A 22 -0.33 -12.44 2.55
CA ARG A 22 0.26 -13.78 2.63
C ARG A 22 0.45 -14.27 4.06
N PHE A 23 -0.13 -13.60 5.04
CA PHE A 23 0.11 -13.92 6.45
C PHE A 23 -0.67 -15.16 6.93
N SER A 24 -1.68 -15.61 6.19
CA SER A 24 -2.45 -16.81 6.47
C SER A 24 -2.81 -17.56 5.20
N ALA A 25 -3.25 -18.81 5.34
CA ALA A 25 -3.93 -19.54 4.28
C ALA A 25 -5.21 -18.80 3.84
N LYS A 26 -5.66 -19.03 2.62
CA LYS A 26 -6.91 -18.48 2.11
C LYS A 26 -8.14 -19.12 2.75
N GLU A 27 -8.04 -20.40 3.01
CA GLU A 27 -9.10 -21.14 3.68
C GLU A 27 -8.95 -21.03 5.20
N ARG A 28 -10.07 -20.93 5.88
CA ARG A 28 -10.08 -20.88 7.36
C ARG A 28 -9.57 -22.19 7.92
N GLY A 29 -8.51 -22.12 8.73
CA GLY A 29 -7.89 -23.27 9.33
C GLY A 29 -6.93 -22.89 10.46
N SER A 30 -6.27 -23.90 11.02
CA SER A 30 -5.25 -23.79 12.06
C SER A 30 -3.90 -24.32 11.58
N ASP A 31 -3.57 -24.05 10.32
CA ASP A 31 -2.27 -24.36 9.77
C ASP A 31 -1.16 -23.46 10.35
N GLU A 32 0.09 -23.92 10.28
CA GLU A 32 1.24 -23.24 10.87
C GLU A 32 1.42 -21.80 10.33
N GLN A 33 1.19 -21.61 9.02
CA GLN A 33 1.27 -20.28 8.40
C GLN A 33 0.26 -19.32 9.04
N SER A 34 -0.99 -19.75 9.16
CA SER A 34 -2.07 -18.94 9.72
C SER A 34 -1.85 -18.64 11.20
N GLU A 35 -1.37 -19.60 11.99
CA GLU A 35 -1.07 -19.36 13.41
C GLU A 35 0.12 -18.39 13.57
N THR A 36 1.15 -18.54 12.74
CA THR A 36 2.31 -17.63 12.76
C THR A 36 1.90 -16.22 12.35
N GLY A 37 1.09 -16.08 11.29
CA GLY A 37 0.60 -14.79 10.85
C GLY A 37 -0.31 -14.11 11.87
N LYS A 38 -1.20 -14.86 12.55
CA LYS A 38 -2.02 -14.29 13.63
C LYS A 38 -1.14 -13.73 14.76
N ARG A 39 -0.10 -14.47 15.19
CA ARG A 39 0.89 -13.97 16.16
C ARG A 39 1.63 -12.73 15.66
N ALA A 40 1.94 -12.65 14.37
CA ALA A 40 2.54 -11.45 13.77
C ALA A 40 1.60 -10.25 13.87
N LEU A 41 0.30 -10.44 13.59
CA LEU A 41 -0.68 -9.36 13.74
C LEU A 41 -0.84 -8.94 15.20
N GLU A 42 -1.00 -9.87 16.13
CA GLU A 42 -1.06 -9.59 17.57
C GLU A 42 0.15 -8.77 18.02
N LYS A 43 1.35 -9.19 17.66
CA LYS A 43 2.58 -8.47 17.97
C LYS A 43 2.64 -7.07 17.38
N ALA A 44 2.20 -6.90 16.12
CA ALA A 44 2.13 -5.59 15.48
C ALA A 44 1.19 -4.63 16.25
N LEU A 45 0.01 -5.12 16.67
CA LEU A 45 -0.94 -4.36 17.48
C LEU A 45 -0.36 -4.01 18.86
N GLU A 46 0.30 -4.94 19.54
CA GLU A 46 0.99 -4.71 20.82
C GLU A 46 2.08 -3.63 20.68
N ARG A 47 2.79 -3.59 19.56
CA ARG A 47 3.81 -2.58 19.24
C ARG A 47 3.24 -1.26 18.74
N GLY A 48 1.91 -1.10 18.72
CA GLY A 48 1.22 0.15 18.41
C GLY A 48 0.90 0.39 16.94
N VAL A 49 0.94 -0.65 16.08
CA VAL A 49 0.35 -0.57 14.75
C VAL A 49 -1.16 -0.47 14.90
N ASN A 50 -1.76 0.59 14.37
CA ASN A 50 -3.20 0.83 14.41
C ASN A 50 -3.86 0.83 13.03
N PHE A 51 -3.15 0.43 11.99
CA PHE A 51 -3.62 0.47 10.62
C PHE A 51 -3.41 -0.86 9.91
N ILE A 52 -4.49 -1.43 9.35
CA ILE A 52 -4.49 -2.75 8.71
C ILE A 52 -5.08 -2.64 7.30
N HIS A 53 -4.34 -3.11 6.30
CA HIS A 53 -4.82 -3.23 4.92
C HIS A 53 -5.51 -4.58 4.72
N SER A 54 -6.52 -4.64 3.84
CA SER A 54 -7.10 -5.90 3.40
C SER A 54 -7.75 -5.83 2.03
N SER A 55 -8.00 -6.99 1.45
CA SER A 55 -8.80 -7.17 0.22
C SER A 55 -9.60 -8.45 0.32
N TYR A 56 -10.78 -8.47 -0.29
CA TYR A 56 -11.54 -9.71 -0.45
C TYR A 56 -10.76 -10.74 -1.30
N GLU A 57 -9.95 -10.26 -2.24
CA GLU A 57 -9.14 -11.08 -3.14
C GLU A 57 -8.06 -11.90 -2.43
N TYR A 58 -7.63 -11.46 -1.25
CA TYR A 58 -6.54 -12.13 -0.51
C TYR A 58 -7.01 -13.42 0.16
N GLY A 59 -8.31 -13.52 0.49
CA GLY A 59 -8.85 -14.65 1.24
C GLY A 59 -8.39 -14.71 2.69
N THR A 60 -7.74 -13.67 3.20
CA THR A 60 -7.09 -13.67 4.53
C THR A 60 -7.85 -12.88 5.60
N ARG A 61 -8.97 -12.21 5.27
CA ARG A 61 -9.76 -11.42 6.24
C ARG A 61 -10.23 -12.23 7.43
N TRP A 62 -10.54 -13.50 7.24
CA TRP A 62 -10.98 -14.37 8.32
C TRP A 62 -9.96 -14.44 9.47
N ALA A 63 -8.65 -14.47 9.14
CA ALA A 63 -7.59 -14.54 10.14
C ALA A 63 -7.42 -13.20 10.87
N ILE A 64 -7.56 -12.06 10.15
CA ILE A 64 -7.61 -10.73 10.78
C ILE A 64 -8.81 -10.67 11.74
N GLY A 65 -10.00 -11.03 11.28
CA GLY A 65 -11.20 -11.04 12.11
C GLY A 65 -11.09 -11.95 13.32
N ALA A 66 -10.40 -13.10 13.21
CA ALA A 66 -10.17 -14.00 14.33
C ALA A 66 -9.34 -13.33 15.45
N VAL A 67 -8.31 -12.56 15.09
CA VAL A 67 -7.51 -11.78 16.06
C VAL A 67 -8.32 -10.63 16.64
N LEU A 68 -9.05 -9.88 15.79
CA LEU A 68 -9.72 -8.66 16.22
C LEU A 68 -11.02 -8.91 17.00
N LYS A 69 -11.68 -10.05 16.82
CA LYS A 69 -12.99 -10.36 17.43
C LYS A 69 -13.05 -10.04 18.92
N ASN A 70 -11.98 -10.35 19.64
CA ASN A 70 -11.89 -10.16 21.10
C ASN A 70 -10.81 -9.15 21.49
N HIS A 71 -10.23 -8.42 20.52
CA HIS A 71 -9.17 -7.48 20.81
C HIS A 71 -9.73 -6.26 21.58
N PRO A 72 -9.16 -5.87 22.74
CA PRO A 72 -9.74 -4.84 23.61
C PRO A 72 -9.77 -3.45 22.97
N LYS A 73 -8.84 -3.16 22.06
CA LYS A 73 -8.74 -1.88 21.33
C LYS A 73 -9.20 -1.97 19.88
N ARG A 74 -10.07 -2.91 19.53
CA ARG A 74 -10.48 -3.10 18.12
C ARG A 74 -11.10 -1.85 17.48
N GLN A 75 -11.72 -0.99 18.28
CA GLN A 75 -12.36 0.25 17.80
C GLN A 75 -11.32 1.35 17.45
N ASP A 76 -10.10 1.24 17.99
CA ASP A 76 -9.00 2.17 17.73
C ASP A 76 -8.18 1.74 16.51
N ILE A 77 -8.52 0.57 15.90
CA ILE A 77 -7.83 0.03 14.74
C ILE A 77 -8.52 0.51 13.48
N HIS A 78 -7.76 1.18 12.65
CA HIS A 78 -8.20 1.68 11.36
C HIS A 78 -8.00 0.64 10.26
N HIS A 79 -8.98 0.53 9.38
CA HIS A 79 -8.92 -0.37 8.24
C HIS A 79 -8.86 0.39 6.93
N ILE A 80 -7.94 -0.02 6.05
CA ILE A 80 -7.95 0.32 4.63
C ILE A 80 -8.30 -0.91 3.82
N ILE A 81 -9.34 -0.83 3.00
CA ILE A 81 -9.77 -1.96 2.18
C ILE A 81 -9.66 -1.64 0.69
N LYS A 82 -9.17 -2.61 -0.06
CA LYS A 82 -9.07 -2.57 -1.50
C LYS A 82 -10.42 -2.93 -2.14
N VAL A 83 -10.93 -2.05 -3.00
CA VAL A 83 -12.22 -2.22 -3.68
C VAL A 83 -12.05 -2.01 -5.19
N PRO A 84 -11.76 -3.07 -5.95
CA PRO A 84 -11.70 -3.01 -7.40
C PRO A 84 -13.11 -3.07 -8.00
N VAL A 85 -13.63 -1.91 -8.39
CA VAL A 85 -14.92 -1.76 -9.11
C VAL A 85 -14.84 -0.49 -9.96
N PRO A 86 -14.81 -0.60 -11.30
CA PRO A 86 -14.89 -1.84 -12.06
C PRO A 86 -13.66 -2.75 -11.90
N ASP A 87 -13.89 -4.06 -11.98
CA ASP A 87 -12.86 -5.08 -12.04
C ASP A 87 -12.57 -5.49 -13.50
N PHE A 88 -11.64 -6.40 -13.70
CA PHE A 88 -11.13 -6.83 -15.02
C PHE A 88 -12.22 -7.23 -16.02
N ASP A 89 -13.30 -7.84 -15.57
CA ASP A 89 -14.35 -8.39 -16.43
C ASP A 89 -15.64 -7.53 -16.45
N ASP A 90 -15.63 -6.35 -15.81
CA ASP A 90 -16.79 -5.45 -15.74
C ASP A 90 -16.93 -4.54 -16.99
N GLY A 91 -16.04 -4.67 -17.97
CA GLY A 91 -16.06 -3.87 -19.21
C GLY A 91 -15.93 -2.36 -18.96
N GLY A 92 -15.22 -1.96 -17.91
CA GLY A 92 -15.01 -0.56 -17.53
C GLY A 92 -16.24 0.11 -16.88
N ARG A 93 -17.33 -0.63 -16.61
CA ARG A 93 -18.56 -0.10 -16.00
C ARG A 93 -18.53 -0.26 -14.50
N PHE A 94 -18.93 0.80 -13.79
CA PHE A 94 -19.08 0.77 -12.34
C PHE A 94 -20.33 -0.02 -11.94
N ASP A 95 -20.23 -0.82 -10.87
CA ASP A 95 -21.34 -1.54 -10.27
C ASP A 95 -21.51 -1.08 -8.81
N ALA A 96 -22.53 -0.26 -8.59
CA ALA A 96 -22.85 0.32 -7.29
C ALA A 96 -23.18 -0.74 -6.23
N ALA A 97 -23.88 -1.82 -6.61
CA ALA A 97 -24.25 -2.89 -5.69
C ALA A 97 -23.02 -3.71 -5.28
N LYS A 98 -22.15 -4.03 -6.24
CA LYS A 98 -20.87 -4.71 -6.00
C LYS A 98 -19.95 -3.89 -5.10
N PHE A 99 -19.84 -2.56 -5.34
CA PHE A 99 -19.04 -1.67 -4.52
C PHE A 99 -19.51 -1.65 -3.07
N ARG A 100 -20.82 -1.47 -2.82
CA ARG A 100 -21.43 -1.52 -1.49
C ARG A 100 -21.22 -2.88 -0.83
N LEU A 101 -21.47 -3.98 -1.55
CA LEU A 101 -21.28 -5.33 -1.05
C LEU A 101 -19.86 -5.54 -0.51
N ARG A 102 -18.81 -5.08 -1.23
CA ARG A 102 -17.42 -5.22 -0.79
C ARG A 102 -17.11 -4.48 0.51
N VAL A 103 -17.77 -3.35 0.74
CA VAL A 103 -17.65 -2.61 2.01
C VAL A 103 -18.34 -3.37 3.14
N GLU A 104 -19.56 -3.84 2.93
CA GLU A 104 -20.35 -4.55 3.95
C GLU A 104 -19.73 -5.90 4.33
N GLU A 105 -19.19 -6.63 3.37
CA GLU A 105 -18.39 -7.83 3.63
C GLU A 105 -17.18 -7.52 4.52
N ALA A 106 -16.46 -6.44 4.22
CA ALA A 106 -15.29 -6.07 5.01
C ALA A 106 -15.65 -5.70 6.46
N LEU A 107 -16.68 -4.90 6.66
CA LEU A 107 -17.17 -4.54 8.00
C LEU A 107 -17.51 -5.78 8.83
N ARG A 108 -18.22 -6.73 8.22
CA ARG A 108 -18.60 -7.99 8.88
C ARG A 108 -17.37 -8.85 9.20
N ASP A 109 -16.50 -9.07 8.20
CA ASP A 109 -15.38 -10.00 8.31
C ASP A 109 -14.30 -9.49 9.27
N LEU A 110 -14.13 -8.17 9.36
CA LEU A 110 -13.15 -7.49 10.24
C LEU A 110 -13.72 -7.15 11.62
N HIS A 111 -15.00 -7.42 11.87
CA HIS A 111 -15.72 -6.98 13.08
C HIS A 111 -15.58 -5.47 13.34
N ALA A 112 -15.53 -4.66 12.26
CA ALA A 112 -15.39 -3.23 12.31
C ALA A 112 -16.73 -2.52 12.08
N GLU A 113 -16.94 -1.39 12.77
CA GLU A 113 -18.11 -0.54 12.56
C GLU A 113 -17.90 0.44 11.39
N ARG A 114 -16.64 0.79 11.13
CA ARG A 114 -16.26 1.74 10.08
C ARG A 114 -14.98 1.29 9.38
N ILE A 115 -14.92 1.49 8.07
CA ILE A 115 -13.70 1.40 7.27
C ILE A 115 -13.12 2.81 7.17
N ALA A 116 -11.91 3.01 7.70
CA ALA A 116 -11.28 4.32 7.70
C ALA A 116 -10.96 4.82 6.28
N VAL A 117 -10.49 3.93 5.41
CA VAL A 117 -10.07 4.28 4.04
C VAL A 117 -10.57 3.24 3.04
N LEU A 118 -11.25 3.68 1.99
CA LEU A 118 -11.49 2.87 0.80
C LEU A 118 -10.37 3.12 -0.22
N GLN A 119 -9.67 2.07 -0.59
CA GLN A 119 -8.73 2.08 -1.72
C GLN A 119 -9.46 1.64 -2.97
N HIS A 120 -9.92 2.61 -3.76
CA HIS A 120 -10.59 2.35 -5.03
C HIS A 120 -9.57 1.99 -6.11
N LEU A 121 -9.89 0.96 -6.90
CA LEU A 121 -9.13 0.55 -8.07
C LEU A 121 -10.07 0.47 -9.26
N GLN A 122 -9.76 1.23 -10.30
CA GLN A 122 -10.42 1.09 -11.59
C GLN A 122 -9.58 0.17 -12.47
N ARG A 123 -10.10 -1.01 -12.77
CA ARG A 123 -9.44 -2.03 -13.59
C ARG A 123 -10.08 -2.16 -14.96
N ALA A 124 -9.33 -2.67 -15.89
CA ALA A 124 -9.77 -2.99 -17.24
C ALA A 124 -9.04 -4.23 -17.76
N ARG A 125 -9.43 -4.75 -18.91
CA ARG A 125 -8.74 -5.84 -19.59
C ARG A 125 -8.50 -5.45 -21.07
N PRO A 126 -7.25 -5.27 -21.52
CA PRO A 126 -6.03 -5.23 -20.71
C PRO A 126 -6.04 -4.11 -19.68
N ASN A 127 -5.24 -4.27 -18.59
CA ASN A 127 -5.23 -3.31 -17.50
C ASN A 127 -4.24 -2.16 -17.78
N GLU A 128 -4.53 -1.41 -18.82
CA GLU A 128 -3.70 -0.34 -19.37
C GLU A 128 -4.47 0.98 -19.43
N ASP A 129 -3.76 2.09 -19.53
CA ASP A 129 -4.34 3.42 -19.58
C ASP A 129 -5.34 3.65 -20.72
N PRO A 130 -5.11 3.20 -21.97
CA PRO A 130 -6.08 3.36 -23.03
C PRO A 130 -7.47 2.78 -22.71
N GLN A 131 -7.54 1.75 -21.89
CA GLN A 131 -8.79 1.11 -21.47
C GLN A 131 -9.39 1.75 -20.20
N ARG A 132 -8.58 2.38 -19.34
CA ARG A 132 -9.04 2.96 -18.08
C ARG A 132 -9.38 4.44 -18.17
N LEU A 133 -8.51 5.23 -18.82
CA LEU A 133 -8.63 6.69 -18.85
C LEU A 133 -9.97 7.21 -19.41
N PRO A 134 -10.53 6.64 -20.50
CA PRO A 134 -11.80 7.11 -21.05
C PRO A 134 -12.99 6.98 -20.07
N HIS A 135 -12.87 6.14 -19.05
CA HIS A 135 -13.96 5.84 -18.11
C HIS A 135 -13.82 6.54 -16.76
N ILE A 136 -12.70 7.26 -16.49
CA ILE A 136 -12.43 7.86 -15.17
C ILE A 136 -13.59 8.75 -14.71
N ALA A 137 -14.07 9.66 -15.54
CA ALA A 137 -15.09 10.63 -15.16
C ALA A 137 -16.41 9.93 -14.76
N ALA A 138 -16.90 9.02 -15.60
CA ALA A 138 -18.14 8.29 -15.34
C ALA A 138 -18.02 7.38 -14.11
N VAL A 139 -16.91 6.64 -13.99
CA VAL A 139 -16.66 5.78 -12.84
C VAL A 139 -16.59 6.59 -11.54
N ASN A 140 -15.89 7.74 -11.55
CA ASN A 140 -15.80 8.58 -10.37
C ASN A 140 -17.15 9.17 -9.97
N GLU A 141 -17.97 9.62 -10.91
CA GLU A 141 -19.32 10.14 -10.63
C GLU A 141 -20.18 9.11 -9.91
N GLU A 142 -20.30 7.91 -10.47
CA GLU A 142 -21.10 6.83 -9.89
C GLU A 142 -20.54 6.34 -8.55
N MET A 143 -19.22 6.17 -8.45
CA MET A 143 -18.54 5.76 -7.23
C MET A 143 -18.75 6.76 -6.10
N LEU A 144 -18.61 8.07 -6.38
CA LEU A 144 -18.78 9.12 -5.37
C LEU A 144 -20.21 9.16 -4.84
N ALA A 145 -21.20 8.92 -5.68
CA ALA A 145 -22.60 8.86 -5.25
C ALA A 145 -22.85 7.70 -4.24
N VAL A 146 -22.20 6.55 -4.44
CA VAL A 146 -22.29 5.42 -3.50
C VAL A 146 -21.46 5.68 -2.25
N PHE A 147 -20.26 6.23 -2.42
CA PHE A 147 -19.36 6.58 -1.31
C PHE A 147 -20.03 7.60 -0.35
N ALA A 148 -20.67 8.64 -0.87
CA ALA A 148 -21.39 9.62 -0.07
C ALA A 148 -22.44 8.98 0.83
N LYS A 149 -23.28 8.08 0.28
CA LYS A 149 -24.27 7.32 1.05
C LYS A 149 -23.66 6.46 2.14
N LEU A 150 -22.58 5.73 1.82
CA LEU A 150 -21.87 4.92 2.81
C LEU A 150 -21.23 5.78 3.92
N LYS A 151 -20.80 7.00 3.59
CA LYS A 151 -20.26 7.96 4.55
C LYS A 151 -21.35 8.54 5.46
N GLU A 152 -22.50 8.89 4.91
CA GLU A 152 -23.70 9.29 5.69
C GLU A 152 -24.17 8.19 6.65
N GLU A 153 -24.07 6.92 6.23
CA GLU A 153 -24.33 5.74 7.07
C GLU A 153 -23.25 5.49 8.14
N GLY A 154 -22.17 6.28 8.16
CA GLY A 154 -21.03 6.11 9.09
C GLY A 154 -20.12 4.93 8.77
N LYS A 155 -20.35 4.21 7.67
CA LYS A 155 -19.64 2.97 7.31
C LYS A 155 -18.23 3.19 6.77
N VAL A 156 -17.95 4.37 6.19
CA VAL A 156 -16.66 4.70 5.57
C VAL A 156 -16.16 6.07 5.97
N GLY A 157 -14.83 6.28 5.91
CA GLY A 157 -14.20 7.55 6.23
C GLY A 157 -13.74 8.31 5.00
N TYR A 158 -12.64 7.87 4.44
CA TYR A 158 -11.91 8.52 3.36
C TYR A 158 -11.78 7.64 2.14
N LEU A 159 -11.56 8.27 0.99
CA LEU A 159 -11.43 7.62 -0.30
C LEU A 159 -10.04 7.87 -0.87
N THR A 160 -9.38 6.82 -1.34
CA THR A 160 -8.12 6.88 -2.08
C THR A 160 -8.27 6.18 -3.43
N THR A 161 -7.45 6.57 -4.40
CA THR A 161 -7.31 5.84 -5.66
C THR A 161 -6.03 5.02 -5.69
N PHE A 162 -6.03 3.92 -6.47
CA PHE A 162 -4.83 3.23 -6.90
C PHE A 162 -4.62 3.47 -8.40
N PRO A 163 -3.71 4.38 -8.78
CA PRO A 163 -3.69 4.91 -10.13
C PRO A 163 -3.06 3.99 -11.19
N TYR A 164 -2.34 2.93 -10.83
CA TYR A 164 -1.53 2.07 -11.69
C TYR A 164 -0.45 2.81 -12.52
N SER A 165 -0.70 4.05 -12.94
CA SER A 165 0.22 4.87 -13.74
C SER A 165 0.19 6.34 -13.31
N ALA A 166 1.26 7.07 -13.61
CA ALA A 166 1.30 8.52 -13.39
C ALA A 166 0.28 9.26 -14.28
N GLY A 167 0.00 8.74 -15.49
CA GLY A 167 -1.03 9.29 -16.38
C GLY A 167 -2.42 9.21 -15.78
N PHE A 168 -2.77 8.08 -15.17
CA PHE A 168 -4.04 7.94 -14.45
C PHE A 168 -4.07 8.87 -13.22
N ALA A 169 -3.00 8.94 -12.44
CA ALA A 169 -2.92 9.83 -11.28
C ALA A 169 -3.14 11.30 -11.66
N ALA A 170 -2.50 11.77 -12.73
CA ALA A 170 -2.63 13.13 -13.23
C ALA A 170 -4.07 13.51 -13.63
N GLN A 171 -4.90 12.54 -14.03
CA GLN A 171 -6.31 12.79 -14.35
C GLN A 171 -7.23 12.61 -13.14
N ALA A 172 -6.95 11.65 -12.26
CA ALA A 172 -7.81 11.33 -11.12
C ALA A 172 -7.67 12.32 -9.95
N LEU A 173 -6.44 12.72 -9.60
CA LEU A 173 -6.16 13.54 -8.42
C LEU A 173 -6.79 14.95 -8.47
N PRO A 174 -6.73 15.69 -9.60
CA PRO A 174 -7.30 17.05 -9.67
C PRO A 174 -8.82 17.11 -9.52
N THR A 175 -9.51 15.96 -9.60
CA THR A 175 -10.98 15.94 -9.48
C THR A 175 -11.49 16.31 -8.08
N GLY A 176 -10.62 16.34 -7.06
CA GLY A 176 -11.00 16.57 -5.67
C GLY A 176 -11.79 15.42 -5.03
N ALA A 177 -11.98 14.29 -5.77
CA ALA A 177 -12.72 13.13 -5.32
C ALA A 177 -12.00 12.34 -4.23
N PHE A 178 -10.67 12.40 -4.23
CA PHE A 178 -9.83 11.56 -3.40
C PHE A 178 -9.10 12.35 -2.31
N SER A 179 -9.05 11.79 -1.10
CA SER A 179 -8.24 12.32 0.00
C SER A 179 -6.75 11.98 -0.16
N GLY A 180 -6.40 11.18 -1.16
CA GLY A 180 -5.04 10.81 -1.48
C GLY A 180 -4.97 9.58 -2.37
N MET A 181 -3.78 8.97 -2.47
CA MET A 181 -3.60 7.74 -3.24
C MET A 181 -2.86 6.66 -2.45
N VAL A 182 -3.04 5.43 -2.91
CA VAL A 182 -2.23 4.25 -2.56
C VAL A 182 -1.49 3.83 -3.80
N ALA A 183 -0.17 3.81 -3.78
CA ALA A 183 0.58 3.43 -4.99
C ALA A 183 1.95 2.80 -4.68
N TYR A 184 2.56 2.23 -5.71
CA TYR A 184 3.93 1.74 -5.66
C TYR A 184 4.89 2.93 -5.50
N TYR A 185 5.75 2.81 -4.50
CA TYR A 185 6.82 3.76 -4.27
C TYR A 185 7.93 3.10 -3.44
N ASN A 186 9.15 3.25 -3.88
CA ASN A 186 10.35 2.79 -3.17
C ASN A 186 11.61 3.44 -3.77
N LEU A 187 12.76 3.08 -3.22
CA LEU A 187 14.07 3.64 -3.57
C LEU A 187 14.41 3.61 -5.09
N ILE A 188 13.86 2.66 -5.84
CA ILE A 188 14.14 2.45 -7.27
C ILE A 188 12.91 2.55 -8.18
N GLU A 189 11.72 2.71 -7.60
CA GLU A 189 10.44 2.86 -8.30
C GLU A 189 9.74 4.13 -7.81
N MET A 190 9.97 5.25 -8.48
CA MET A 190 9.57 6.58 -8.03
C MET A 190 8.55 7.26 -8.96
N ASN A 191 7.87 6.50 -9.82
CA ASN A 191 6.91 7.05 -10.80
C ASN A 191 5.88 7.98 -10.16
N MET A 192 5.39 7.63 -8.95
CA MET A 192 4.36 8.41 -8.26
C MET A 192 4.91 9.62 -7.52
N ALA A 193 6.23 9.69 -7.27
CA ALA A 193 6.86 10.86 -6.65
C ALA A 193 6.70 12.15 -7.47
N GLU A 194 6.51 12.02 -8.79
CA GLU A 194 6.20 13.16 -9.67
C GLU A 194 4.84 13.81 -9.36
N CYS A 195 3.93 13.10 -8.72
CA CYS A 195 2.63 13.63 -8.30
C CYS A 195 2.67 14.30 -6.93
N PHE A 196 3.72 14.12 -6.13
CA PHE A 196 3.78 14.59 -4.74
C PHE A 196 3.56 16.12 -4.60
N PRO A 197 4.18 16.99 -5.40
CA PRO A 197 3.96 18.42 -5.28
C PRO A 197 2.48 18.83 -5.46
N ALA A 198 1.81 18.27 -6.48
CA ALA A 198 0.40 18.56 -6.73
C ALA A 198 -0.52 18.00 -5.63
N MET A 199 -0.16 16.86 -5.04
CA MET A 199 -0.88 16.27 -3.91
C MET A 199 -0.73 17.11 -2.64
N GLU A 200 0.47 17.64 -2.36
CA GLU A 200 0.74 18.50 -1.22
C GLU A 200 -0.07 19.81 -1.32
N GLU A 201 -0.13 20.44 -2.50
CA GLU A 201 -0.95 21.62 -2.75
C GLU A 201 -2.44 21.37 -2.49
N GLN A 202 -2.93 20.16 -2.76
CA GLN A 202 -4.31 19.76 -2.53
C GLN A 202 -4.56 19.20 -1.11
N GLY A 203 -3.53 19.11 -0.27
CA GLY A 203 -3.64 18.54 1.07
C GLY A 203 -3.96 17.04 1.08
N GLN A 204 -3.59 16.33 0.02
CA GLN A 204 -3.78 14.89 -0.10
C GLN A 204 -2.65 14.12 0.58
N GLY A 205 -2.94 12.90 1.05
CA GLY A 205 -1.96 12.00 1.66
C GLY A 205 -1.59 10.84 0.74
N PHE A 206 -0.50 10.13 1.08
CA PHE A 206 0.02 9.01 0.31
C PHE A 206 0.24 7.78 1.18
N PHE A 207 -0.33 6.64 0.78
CA PHE A 207 0.00 5.34 1.33
C PHE A 207 0.88 4.57 0.36
N CYS A 208 2.07 4.24 0.81
CA CYS A 208 3.05 3.52 0.02
C CYS A 208 2.79 2.01 0.07
N ILE A 209 2.75 1.36 -1.07
CA ILE A 209 2.84 -0.10 -1.15
C ILE A 209 4.11 -0.51 -1.90
N ARG A 210 4.55 -1.75 -1.68
CA ARG A 210 5.73 -2.33 -2.31
C ARG A 210 7.07 -1.64 -1.93
N PRO A 211 7.26 -1.20 -0.66
CA PRO A 211 8.50 -0.50 -0.27
C PRO A 211 9.75 -1.34 -0.51
N PHE A 212 9.65 -2.67 -0.53
CA PHE A 212 10.75 -3.60 -0.79
C PHE A 212 10.88 -4.05 -2.25
N MET A 213 10.16 -3.46 -3.20
CA MET A 213 10.17 -3.91 -4.60
C MET A 213 10.05 -5.45 -4.73
N GLY A 214 9.03 -6.02 -4.08
CA GLY A 214 8.83 -7.47 -4.07
C GLY A 214 9.89 -8.28 -3.32
N GLY A 215 10.67 -7.65 -2.47
CA GLY A 215 11.74 -8.25 -1.68
C GLY A 215 13.16 -7.97 -2.20
N LEU A 216 13.31 -7.37 -3.39
CA LEU A 216 14.62 -7.01 -3.95
C LEU A 216 15.37 -6.03 -3.03
N LEU A 217 14.68 -5.09 -2.40
CA LEU A 217 15.26 -4.10 -1.49
C LEU A 217 15.35 -4.62 -0.05
N THR A 218 15.75 -5.89 0.13
CA THR A 218 16.05 -6.48 1.44
C THR A 218 17.45 -7.08 1.44
N ASP A 219 18.10 -7.11 2.60
CA ASP A 219 19.48 -7.62 2.74
C ASP A 219 19.66 -9.03 2.15
N PRO A 220 18.79 -10.01 2.39
CA PRO A 220 18.94 -11.36 1.84
C PRO A 220 18.84 -11.45 0.32
N ARG A 221 18.29 -10.42 -0.34
CA ARG A 221 18.01 -10.43 -1.79
C ARG A 221 18.67 -9.31 -2.57
N ALA A 222 19.50 -8.50 -1.90
CA ALA A 222 20.23 -7.38 -2.50
C ALA A 222 21.26 -7.80 -3.53
N ASP A 223 21.76 -9.04 -3.46
CA ASP A 223 22.77 -9.62 -4.35
C ASP A 223 22.13 -10.78 -5.14
N ARG A 224 21.92 -10.54 -6.44
CA ARG A 224 21.25 -11.50 -7.33
C ARG A 224 22.01 -12.82 -7.45
N ASP A 225 23.34 -12.77 -7.36
CA ASP A 225 24.19 -13.96 -7.54
C ASP A 225 24.18 -14.89 -6.31
N LYS A 226 23.66 -14.42 -5.19
CA LYS A 226 23.51 -15.19 -3.95
C LYS A 226 22.10 -15.75 -3.73
N LEU A 227 21.18 -15.50 -4.67
CA LEU A 227 19.81 -15.98 -4.54
C LEU A 227 19.73 -17.51 -4.71
N PRO A 228 18.82 -18.20 -3.97
CA PRO A 228 18.47 -19.59 -4.23
C PRO A 228 18.00 -19.78 -5.67
N ALA A 229 18.29 -20.95 -6.25
CA ALA A 229 18.00 -21.24 -7.66
C ALA A 229 16.52 -21.06 -8.06
N GLU A 230 15.60 -21.22 -7.12
CA GLU A 230 14.16 -21.10 -7.32
C GLU A 230 13.62 -19.69 -7.00
N ASP A 231 14.51 -18.73 -6.64
CA ASP A 231 14.02 -17.38 -6.33
C ASP A 231 13.52 -16.67 -7.59
N ARG A 232 12.28 -16.20 -7.52
CA ARG A 232 11.61 -15.51 -8.65
C ARG A 232 12.35 -14.26 -9.12
N LEU A 233 13.22 -13.66 -8.29
CA LEU A 233 14.02 -12.50 -8.65
C LEU A 233 15.19 -12.85 -9.59
N LEU A 234 15.42 -14.16 -9.86
CA LEU A 234 16.33 -14.64 -10.89
C LEU A 234 15.75 -14.52 -12.29
N ASP A 235 14.43 -14.35 -12.44
CA ASP A 235 13.83 -14.08 -13.75
C ASP A 235 14.45 -12.84 -14.39
N GLU A 236 14.63 -12.89 -15.71
CA GLU A 236 15.31 -11.83 -16.48
C GLU A 236 14.59 -10.48 -16.40
N SER A 237 13.27 -10.47 -16.17
CA SER A 237 12.49 -9.24 -15.99
C SER A 237 12.93 -8.40 -14.78
N TRP A 238 13.66 -8.97 -13.83
CA TRP A 238 14.19 -8.26 -12.67
C TRP A 238 15.57 -7.62 -12.88
N ARG A 239 16.29 -7.96 -13.97
CA ARG A 239 17.62 -7.35 -14.26
C ARG A 239 17.60 -5.82 -14.26
N PRO A 240 16.64 -5.13 -14.89
CA PRO A 240 16.60 -3.67 -14.85
C PRO A 240 16.48 -3.10 -13.43
N ALA A 241 15.75 -3.77 -12.54
CA ALA A 241 15.61 -3.35 -11.15
C ALA A 241 16.92 -3.50 -10.36
N TYR A 242 17.66 -4.60 -10.56
CA TYR A 242 18.99 -4.77 -9.97
C TYR A 242 20.01 -3.76 -10.52
N ALA A 243 20.01 -3.50 -11.82
CA ALA A 243 20.86 -2.48 -12.42
C ALA A 243 20.56 -1.09 -11.81
N ARG A 244 19.27 -0.76 -11.63
CA ARG A 244 18.85 0.49 -10.97
C ARG A 244 19.34 0.56 -9.52
N LEU A 245 19.25 -0.53 -8.76
CA LEU A 245 19.79 -0.59 -7.40
C LEU A 245 21.30 -0.35 -7.37
N GLY A 246 22.03 -0.88 -8.36
CA GLY A 246 23.47 -0.60 -8.53
C GLY A 246 23.75 0.89 -8.66
N LEU A 247 23.07 1.59 -9.57
CA LEU A 247 23.22 3.04 -9.75
C LEU A 247 22.90 3.83 -8.47
N VAL A 248 21.85 3.43 -7.76
CA VAL A 248 21.47 4.08 -6.49
C VAL A 248 22.58 3.88 -5.43
N LYS A 249 23.14 2.68 -5.32
CA LYS A 249 24.27 2.41 -4.39
C LYS A 249 25.53 3.19 -4.75
N GLU A 250 25.85 3.33 -6.04
CA GLU A 250 26.96 4.14 -6.51
C GLU A 250 26.81 5.62 -6.13
N GLU A 251 25.61 6.18 -6.31
CA GLU A 251 25.31 7.59 -6.02
C GLU A 251 25.21 7.88 -4.51
N LEU A 252 24.53 7.02 -3.74
CA LEU A 252 24.26 7.25 -2.32
C LEU A 252 25.34 6.70 -1.38
N GLY A 253 26.24 5.83 -1.87
CA GLY A 253 27.26 5.18 -1.06
C GLY A 253 26.73 4.04 -0.19
N GLU A 254 27.35 3.85 0.98
CA GLU A 254 26.96 2.79 1.91
C GLU A 254 25.60 3.07 2.56
N LEU A 255 24.66 2.16 2.35
CA LEU A 255 23.27 2.27 2.86
C LEU A 255 23.07 1.56 4.20
N GLY A 256 24.08 0.84 4.72
CA GLY A 256 23.90 -0.06 5.86
C GLY A 256 22.99 -1.23 5.53
N SER A 257 22.08 -1.60 6.43
CA SER A 257 21.02 -2.56 6.12
C SER A 257 20.09 -2.01 5.04
N LEU A 258 20.03 -2.70 3.90
CA LEU A 258 19.13 -2.31 2.80
C LEU A 258 17.66 -2.43 3.19
N THR A 259 17.31 -3.43 4.00
CA THR A 259 15.95 -3.59 4.54
C THR A 259 15.53 -2.37 5.34
N ALA A 260 16.36 -1.95 6.29
CA ALA A 260 16.07 -0.77 7.10
C ALA A 260 16.08 0.51 6.27
N PHE A 261 17.05 0.66 5.35
CA PHE A 261 17.14 1.84 4.50
C PHE A 261 15.91 1.98 3.58
N ALA A 262 15.39 0.89 3.02
CA ALA A 262 14.20 0.92 2.16
C ALA A 262 12.96 1.45 2.92
N ILE A 263 12.77 1.05 4.18
CA ILE A 263 11.72 1.58 5.06
C ILE A 263 11.95 3.07 5.34
N LYS A 264 13.16 3.42 5.78
CA LYS A 264 13.53 4.80 6.13
C LYS A 264 13.41 5.73 4.93
N PHE A 265 13.87 5.30 3.76
CA PHE A 265 13.72 6.06 2.51
C PHE A 265 12.26 6.31 2.16
N ALA A 266 11.44 5.26 2.19
CA ALA A 266 10.03 5.40 1.85
C ALA A 266 9.29 6.33 2.82
N LEU A 267 9.66 6.36 4.10
CA LEU A 267 9.12 7.28 5.12
C LEU A 267 9.75 8.67 5.13
N SER A 268 10.84 8.89 4.40
CA SER A 268 11.58 10.17 4.42
C SER A 268 10.81 11.36 3.84
N HIS A 269 9.88 11.11 2.91
CA HIS A 269 9.05 12.17 2.35
C HIS A 269 7.81 12.43 3.22
N PRO A 270 7.53 13.68 3.64
CA PRO A 270 6.44 14.00 4.57
C PRO A 270 5.04 13.59 4.10
N ILE A 271 4.81 13.57 2.78
CA ILE A 271 3.52 13.18 2.20
C ILE A 271 3.18 11.70 2.45
N VAL A 272 4.21 10.87 2.67
CA VAL A 272 4.03 9.43 2.91
C VAL A 272 3.51 9.23 4.33
N THR A 273 2.24 8.93 4.42
CA THR A 273 1.54 8.74 5.70
C THR A 273 1.87 7.38 6.31
N SER A 274 1.84 6.32 5.52
CA SER A 274 2.07 4.96 6.01
C SER A 274 2.57 4.03 4.89
N LEU A 275 3.36 3.03 5.28
CA LEU A 275 3.82 1.96 4.39
C LEU A 275 3.00 0.71 4.62
N ILE A 276 2.34 0.21 3.58
CA ILE A 276 1.65 -1.08 3.61
C ILE A 276 2.67 -2.18 3.35
N VAL A 277 3.07 -2.86 4.43
CA VAL A 277 4.14 -3.87 4.42
C VAL A 277 3.58 -5.25 4.72
N GLY A 278 3.97 -6.25 3.93
CA GLY A 278 3.67 -7.66 4.22
C GLY A 278 4.44 -8.13 5.45
N LEU A 279 3.72 -8.44 6.52
CA LEU A 279 4.26 -8.91 7.78
C LEU A 279 3.66 -10.30 8.06
N ASN A 280 4.48 -11.34 7.95
CA ASN A 280 4.01 -12.72 8.01
C ASN A 280 4.49 -13.46 9.28
N THR A 281 5.53 -12.96 9.94
CA THR A 281 6.07 -13.53 11.18
C THR A 281 6.33 -12.45 12.24
N PRO A 282 6.34 -12.81 13.53
CA PRO A 282 6.67 -11.89 14.61
C PRO A 282 8.06 -11.25 14.49
N GLU A 283 9.04 -11.97 13.93
CA GLU A 283 10.41 -11.47 13.72
C GLU A 283 10.43 -10.38 12.64
N GLN A 284 9.68 -10.55 11.55
CA GLN A 284 9.51 -9.51 10.53
C GLN A 284 8.83 -8.26 11.11
N VAL A 285 7.90 -8.42 12.04
CA VAL A 285 7.28 -7.28 12.73
C VAL A 285 8.35 -6.49 13.50
N ASP A 286 9.20 -7.17 14.28
CA ASP A 286 10.27 -6.47 15.03
C ASP A 286 11.22 -5.75 14.08
N GLU A 287 11.76 -6.44 13.09
CA GLU A 287 12.70 -5.87 12.12
C GLU A 287 12.16 -4.60 11.45
N ILE A 288 10.93 -4.65 10.97
CA ILE A 288 10.32 -3.54 10.22
C ILE A 288 9.95 -2.37 11.15
N LEU A 289 9.40 -2.65 12.34
CA LEU A 289 9.02 -1.59 13.27
C LEU A 289 10.25 -0.94 13.92
N ASP A 290 11.34 -1.68 14.11
CA ASP A 290 12.60 -1.12 14.60
C ASP A 290 13.27 -0.23 13.55
N ALA A 291 13.10 -0.53 12.26
CA ALA A 291 13.58 0.33 11.17
C ALA A 291 12.80 1.65 11.04
N ALA A 292 11.54 1.69 11.45
CA ALA A 292 10.69 2.90 11.46
C ALA A 292 10.91 3.69 12.76
N ASP A 293 12.14 4.13 13.01
CA ASP A 293 12.63 4.72 14.27
C ASP A 293 12.58 6.26 14.32
N GLY A 294 12.14 6.91 13.24
CA GLY A 294 12.09 8.37 13.11
C GLY A 294 13.37 9.02 12.56
N ASP A 295 14.48 8.27 12.46
CA ASP A 295 15.73 8.73 11.86
C ASP A 295 15.73 8.45 10.35
N TYR A 296 15.11 9.35 9.58
CA TYR A 296 14.91 9.19 8.15
C TYR A 296 15.92 9.97 7.32
N PRO A 297 16.28 9.46 6.11
CA PRO A 297 17.16 10.15 5.17
C PRO A 297 16.68 11.57 4.87
N SER A 298 17.64 12.47 4.67
CA SER A 298 17.36 13.86 4.34
C SER A 298 16.73 14.01 2.95
N ARG A 299 16.10 15.15 2.70
CA ARG A 299 15.55 15.51 1.39
C ARG A 299 16.57 15.37 0.26
N LYS A 300 17.84 15.62 0.53
CA LYS A 300 18.92 15.45 -0.45
C LYS A 300 18.99 14.02 -1.00
N VAL A 301 18.83 13.01 -0.14
CA VAL A 301 18.84 11.59 -0.54
C VAL A 301 17.64 11.28 -1.45
N PHE A 302 16.48 11.81 -1.12
CA PHE A 302 15.29 11.69 -1.98
C PHE A 302 15.55 12.33 -3.36
N ASP A 303 16.10 13.55 -3.40
CA ASP A 303 16.34 14.28 -4.64
C ASP A 303 17.38 13.56 -5.52
N GLN A 304 18.42 12.96 -4.94
CA GLN A 304 19.40 12.13 -5.65
C GLN A 304 18.75 10.87 -6.27
N ALA A 305 17.96 10.14 -5.50
CA ALA A 305 17.23 8.97 -6.02
C ALA A 305 16.24 9.36 -7.13
N LEU A 306 15.54 10.48 -6.97
CA LEU A 306 14.61 10.99 -7.99
C LEU A 306 15.33 11.42 -9.26
N ALA A 307 16.54 11.98 -9.16
CA ALA A 307 17.37 12.33 -10.31
C ALA A 307 17.78 11.10 -11.12
N ILE A 308 18.17 10.00 -10.44
CA ILE A 308 18.46 8.72 -11.10
C ILE A 308 17.22 8.20 -11.82
N PHE A 309 16.05 8.25 -11.15
CA PHE A 309 14.79 7.83 -11.76
C PHE A 309 14.49 8.65 -13.02
N ARG A 310 14.61 9.96 -12.98
CA ARG A 310 14.35 10.86 -14.13
C ARG A 310 15.30 10.62 -15.29
N GLN A 311 16.57 10.31 -15.00
CA GLN A 311 17.57 10.02 -16.03
C GLN A 311 17.31 8.68 -16.74
N HIS A 312 16.81 7.68 -16.02
CA HIS A 312 16.69 6.30 -16.52
C HIS A 312 15.25 5.85 -16.78
N GLY A 313 14.26 6.69 -16.47
CA GLY A 313 12.84 6.41 -16.67
C GLY A 313 12.23 5.36 -15.74
N ALA A 314 11.00 4.94 -16.02
CA ALA A 314 10.33 3.89 -15.27
C ALA A 314 10.98 2.51 -15.52
N LEU A 315 10.91 1.64 -14.51
CA LEU A 315 11.27 0.23 -14.71
C LEU A 315 10.25 -0.44 -15.62
N PRO A 316 10.66 -1.40 -16.47
CA PRO A 316 9.74 -2.22 -17.23
C PRO A 316 8.72 -2.90 -16.31
N SER A 317 7.46 -2.93 -16.74
CA SER A 317 6.34 -3.53 -15.99
C SER A 317 6.32 -5.05 -16.12
#